data_465051b296acd1ed648d9c2c68247de7
#
_entry.id   465051b296acd1ed648d9c2c68247de7
#
_cell.length_a   1.000
_cell.length_b   1.000
_cell.length_c   1.000
_cell.angle_alpha   90.00
_cell.angle_beta   90.00
_cell.angle_gamma   90.00
#
_symmetry.space_group_name_H-M   'P 1'
#
loop_
_entity.id
_entity.type
_entity.pdbx_description
1 polymer ?
#
loop_
_entity_poly.entity_id
_entity_poly.type
_entity_poly.pdbx_seq_one_letter_code
_entity_poly.pdbx_strand_id
1 'polypeptide(L)'
;APYFVEYLFYADNHGGKAVAVKTHDDFTLDMDALKGALNEKTKAVIVNSPNNPTGVVYSREELKQLAEILKAHSEKTGKAVYLISDDPYKKITFDGVEAVNILELYENSIYITSHSKDIALPGERIGFVAVHPKCEDAGNLMAGLIFSNRVLGFVNAPALIQRVVKNVQGVTVDVAQYKKKRDFLYGELTRIGYDVVKPQGAFYLFPKSPIDDEVEFVKKLA
;
A
#
# COMPACT_ATOMS: atom_id res chain seq x y z
N ALA A 1 -7.50 7.18 -4.22
CA ALA A 1 -8.21 7.28 -2.94
C ALA A 1 -9.41 6.36 -2.93
N PRO A 2 -9.71 5.67 -1.82
CA PRO A 2 -9.17 5.89 -0.47
C PRO A 2 -7.72 5.41 -0.25
N TYR A 3 -7.09 5.87 0.83
CA TYR A 3 -5.68 5.59 1.14
C TYR A 3 -5.43 5.69 2.66
N PHE A 4 -4.29 5.19 3.09
CA PHE A 4 -3.83 5.33 4.48
C PHE A 4 -3.46 6.80 4.76
N VAL A 5 -4.19 7.43 5.66
CA VAL A 5 -4.18 8.90 5.85
C VAL A 5 -2.80 9.48 6.19
N GLU A 6 -1.92 8.69 6.82
CA GLU A 6 -0.60 9.16 7.24
C GLU A 6 0.33 9.51 6.06
N TYR A 7 0.06 9.03 4.84
CA TYR A 7 0.85 9.42 3.66
C TYR A 7 0.84 10.94 3.42
N LEU A 8 -0.24 11.62 3.80
CA LEU A 8 -0.32 13.09 3.71
C LEU A 8 0.71 13.74 4.64
N PHE A 9 0.79 13.25 5.88
CA PHE A 9 1.73 13.79 6.87
C PHE A 9 3.18 13.48 6.50
N TYR A 10 3.45 12.29 5.97
CA TYR A 10 4.81 11.94 5.53
C TYR A 10 5.31 12.84 4.41
N ALA A 11 4.45 13.18 3.44
CA ALA A 11 4.79 14.10 2.38
C ALA A 11 4.96 15.54 2.90
N ASP A 12 4.01 16.02 3.70
CA ASP A 12 3.96 17.39 4.22
C ASP A 12 5.16 17.71 5.13
N ASN A 13 5.53 16.80 6.02
CA ASN A 13 6.68 16.94 6.93
C ASN A 13 8.01 17.23 6.21
N HIS A 14 8.11 16.92 4.92
CA HIS A 14 9.32 17.11 4.10
C HIS A 14 9.10 18.14 2.98
N GLY A 15 8.09 18.99 3.10
CA GLY A 15 7.78 20.04 2.11
C GLY A 15 7.21 19.51 0.80
N GLY A 16 6.79 18.25 0.77
CA GLY A 16 6.10 17.64 -0.36
C GLY A 16 4.60 17.94 -0.32
N LYS A 17 3.95 17.79 -1.46
CA LYS A 17 2.49 17.86 -1.57
C LYS A 17 1.94 16.53 -2.05
N ALA A 18 1.18 15.86 -1.22
CA ALA A 18 0.43 14.68 -1.64
C ALA A 18 -0.81 15.10 -2.46
N VAL A 19 -1.03 14.40 -3.57
CA VAL A 19 -2.21 14.55 -4.42
C VAL A 19 -2.94 13.21 -4.43
N ALA A 20 -4.12 13.18 -3.82
CA ALA A 20 -4.95 11.98 -3.82
C ALA A 20 -5.65 11.84 -5.18
N VAL A 21 -5.42 10.73 -5.86
CA VAL A 21 -6.09 10.38 -7.12
C VAL A 21 -7.26 9.44 -6.82
N LYS A 22 -8.43 9.72 -7.39
CA LYS A 22 -9.62 8.87 -7.24
C LYS A 22 -9.39 7.52 -7.94
N THR A 23 -10.01 6.49 -7.39
CA THR A 23 -10.17 5.17 -8.01
C THR A 23 -11.55 5.07 -8.67
N HIS A 24 -11.82 3.98 -9.37
CA HIS A 24 -13.18 3.59 -9.71
C HIS A 24 -13.99 3.24 -8.45
N ASP A 25 -15.29 3.06 -8.60
CA ASP A 25 -16.21 2.77 -7.48
C ASP A 25 -15.92 1.41 -6.82
N ASP A 26 -15.34 0.48 -7.54
CA ASP A 26 -14.85 -0.82 -7.04
C ASP A 26 -13.45 -0.76 -6.45
N PHE A 27 -12.89 0.44 -6.33
CA PHE A 27 -11.55 0.76 -5.84
C PHE A 27 -10.40 0.27 -6.72
N THR A 28 -10.65 -0.15 -7.95
CA THR A 28 -9.59 -0.38 -8.95
C THR A 28 -8.96 0.94 -9.41
N LEU A 29 -7.73 0.88 -9.95
CA LEU A 29 -6.98 2.08 -10.33
C LEU A 29 -7.59 2.75 -11.56
N ASP A 30 -7.89 4.05 -11.45
CA ASP A 30 -8.28 4.90 -12.58
C ASP A 30 -7.02 5.44 -13.27
N MET A 31 -6.67 4.83 -14.40
CA MET A 31 -5.45 5.15 -15.15
C MET A 31 -5.52 6.53 -15.82
N ASP A 32 -6.68 7.01 -16.19
CA ASP A 32 -6.84 8.33 -16.79
C ASP A 32 -6.73 9.42 -15.74
N ALA A 33 -7.32 9.22 -14.57
CA ALA A 33 -7.14 10.09 -13.42
C ALA A 33 -5.66 10.13 -12.97
N LEU A 34 -4.97 8.98 -12.97
CA LEU A 34 -3.54 8.91 -12.66
C LEU A 34 -2.70 9.68 -13.66
N LYS A 35 -2.93 9.52 -14.97
CA LYS A 35 -2.23 10.29 -16.03
C LYS A 35 -2.46 11.78 -15.88
N GLY A 36 -3.71 12.18 -15.59
CA GLY A 36 -4.08 13.60 -15.43
C GLY A 36 -3.44 14.26 -14.20
N ALA A 37 -3.12 13.49 -13.16
CA ALA A 37 -2.49 14.00 -11.95
C ALA A 37 -0.96 14.17 -12.06
N LEU A 38 -0.31 13.48 -13.01
CA LEU A 38 1.14 13.58 -13.20
C LEU A 38 1.53 14.94 -13.81
N ASN A 39 2.60 15.52 -13.28
CA ASN A 39 3.18 16.78 -13.77
C ASN A 39 4.70 16.81 -13.54
N GLU A 40 5.38 17.84 -14.02
CA GLU A 40 6.85 17.98 -13.95
C GLU A 40 7.41 18.01 -12.50
N LYS A 41 6.55 18.22 -11.50
CA LYS A 41 6.93 18.22 -10.08
C LYS A 41 6.67 16.86 -9.42
N THR A 42 6.02 15.92 -10.11
CA THR A 42 5.75 14.60 -9.57
C THR A 42 7.06 13.84 -9.33
N LYS A 43 7.29 13.42 -8.10
CA LYS A 43 8.49 12.66 -7.69
C LYS A 43 8.21 11.17 -7.50
N ALA A 44 7.05 10.86 -6.96
CA ALA A 44 6.69 9.47 -6.68
C ALA A 44 5.16 9.27 -6.76
N VAL A 45 4.78 8.03 -7.00
CA VAL A 45 3.42 7.53 -6.81
C VAL A 45 3.47 6.45 -5.74
N ILE A 46 2.58 6.52 -4.75
CA ILE A 46 2.47 5.52 -3.69
C ILE A 46 1.25 4.65 -3.98
N VAL A 47 1.45 3.34 -3.97
CA VAL A 47 0.39 2.33 -4.01
C VAL A 47 0.47 1.45 -2.77
N ASN A 48 -0.69 0.97 -2.30
CA ASN A 48 -0.79 0.06 -1.18
C ASN A 48 -1.71 -1.10 -1.60
N SER A 49 -1.16 -2.31 -1.68
CA SER A 49 -1.89 -3.49 -2.15
C SER A 49 -1.39 -4.78 -1.47
N PRO A 50 -2.26 -5.51 -0.74
CA PRO A 50 -3.69 -5.25 -0.47
C PRO A 50 -3.92 -3.91 0.23
N ASN A 51 -4.97 -3.19 -0.19
CA ASN A 51 -5.18 -1.79 0.18
C ASN A 51 -5.75 -1.62 1.60
N ASN A 52 -5.24 -0.66 2.31
CA ASN A 52 -5.84 -0.07 3.50
C ASN A 52 -6.49 1.28 3.11
N PRO A 53 -7.83 1.45 3.16
CA PRO A 53 -8.80 0.65 3.94
C PRO A 53 -9.70 -0.31 3.14
N THR A 54 -9.56 -0.42 1.83
CA THR A 54 -10.57 -1.08 0.97
C THR A 54 -10.46 -2.60 0.94
N GLY A 55 -9.29 -3.16 1.20
CA GLY A 55 -9.00 -4.58 1.05
C GLY A 55 -8.89 -5.06 -0.41
N VAL A 56 -8.92 -4.16 -1.39
CA VAL A 56 -8.72 -4.49 -2.80
C VAL A 56 -7.26 -4.82 -3.07
N VAL A 57 -7.01 -5.78 -3.94
CA VAL A 57 -5.68 -6.16 -4.42
C VAL A 57 -5.56 -5.74 -5.88
N TYR A 58 -4.61 -4.85 -6.17
CA TYR A 58 -4.37 -4.42 -7.55
C TYR A 58 -3.80 -5.56 -8.39
N SER A 59 -4.39 -5.77 -9.56
CA SER A 59 -3.96 -6.81 -10.50
C SER A 59 -2.59 -6.51 -11.12
N ARG A 60 -1.96 -7.55 -11.66
CA ARG A 60 -0.70 -7.39 -12.42
C ARG A 60 -0.86 -6.46 -13.61
N GLU A 61 -2.01 -6.52 -14.28
CA GLU A 61 -2.35 -5.70 -15.43
C GLU A 61 -2.46 -4.22 -15.05
N GLU A 62 -3.14 -3.89 -13.97
CA GLU A 62 -3.25 -2.52 -13.45
C GLU A 62 -1.86 -1.96 -13.09
N LEU A 63 -1.07 -2.72 -12.31
CA LEU A 63 0.26 -2.28 -11.90
C LEU A 63 1.24 -2.17 -13.07
N LYS A 64 1.10 -3.02 -14.10
CA LYS A 64 1.86 -2.91 -15.34
C LYS A 64 1.49 -1.66 -16.13
N GLN A 65 0.20 -1.38 -16.29
CA GLN A 65 -0.27 -0.15 -16.94
C GLN A 65 0.22 1.10 -16.19
N LEU A 66 0.16 1.10 -14.86
CA LEU A 66 0.72 2.18 -14.05
C LEU A 66 2.22 2.34 -14.31
N ALA A 67 3.00 1.26 -14.33
CA ALA A 67 4.43 1.29 -14.61
C ALA A 67 4.73 1.89 -16.00
N GLU A 68 3.95 1.52 -17.03
CA GLU A 68 4.07 2.06 -18.39
C GLU A 68 3.77 3.57 -18.42
N ILE A 69 2.75 4.02 -17.70
CA ILE A 69 2.40 5.46 -17.56
C ILE A 69 3.56 6.23 -16.91
N LEU A 70 4.12 5.71 -15.81
CA LEU A 70 5.22 6.36 -15.11
C LEU A 70 6.50 6.40 -15.96
N LYS A 71 6.78 5.33 -16.70
CA LYS A 71 7.91 5.26 -17.63
C LYS A 71 7.78 6.32 -18.72
N ALA A 72 6.65 6.37 -19.41
CA ALA A 72 6.38 7.36 -20.47
C ALA A 72 6.46 8.80 -19.95
N HIS A 73 5.95 9.06 -18.73
CA HIS A 73 6.05 10.37 -18.09
C HIS A 73 7.51 10.74 -17.78
N SER A 74 8.29 9.80 -17.24
CA SER A 74 9.71 9.99 -16.92
C SER A 74 10.53 10.29 -18.18
N GLU A 75 10.30 9.55 -19.26
CA GLU A 75 10.95 9.77 -20.57
C GLU A 75 10.60 11.17 -21.12
N LYS A 76 9.34 11.57 -21.05
CA LYS A 76 8.87 12.90 -21.53
C LYS A 76 9.48 14.05 -20.74
N THR A 77 9.64 13.91 -19.44
CA THR A 77 10.10 15.00 -18.55
C THR A 77 11.61 14.99 -18.29
N GLY A 78 12.30 13.88 -18.64
CA GLY A 78 13.71 13.68 -18.33
C GLY A 78 13.97 13.50 -16.83
N LYS A 79 12.95 13.13 -16.04
CA LYS A 79 13.04 12.96 -14.59
C LYS A 79 12.38 11.65 -14.18
N ALA A 80 13.07 10.85 -13.37
CA ALA A 80 12.50 9.63 -12.82
C ALA A 80 11.29 9.94 -11.92
N VAL A 81 10.21 9.19 -12.09
CA VAL A 81 9.10 9.13 -11.13
C VAL A 81 9.15 7.77 -10.45
N TYR A 82 9.30 7.74 -9.14
CA TYR A 82 9.42 6.51 -8.38
C TYR A 82 8.04 5.91 -8.08
N LEU A 83 7.93 4.59 -8.19
CA LEU A 83 6.76 3.83 -7.72
C LEU A 83 7.07 3.22 -6.36
N ILE A 84 6.39 3.68 -5.33
CA ILE A 84 6.54 3.19 -3.96
C ILE A 84 5.38 2.25 -3.67
N SER A 85 5.67 0.98 -3.38
CA SER A 85 4.68 0.01 -2.91
C SER A 85 4.81 -0.20 -1.42
N ASP A 86 3.75 0.06 -0.69
CA ASP A 86 3.61 -0.21 0.74
C ASP A 86 2.76 -1.47 0.93
N ASP A 87 3.41 -2.61 1.20
CA ASP A 87 2.81 -3.94 1.14
C ASP A 87 2.83 -4.69 2.48
N PRO A 88 2.34 -4.14 3.60
CA PRO A 88 2.35 -4.83 4.89
C PRO A 88 1.37 -6.01 4.93
N TYR A 89 0.41 -6.07 4.00
CA TYR A 89 -0.63 -7.10 3.92
C TYR A 89 -0.39 -8.16 2.84
N LYS A 90 0.75 -8.14 2.16
CA LYS A 90 1.03 -8.98 0.98
C LYS A 90 0.70 -10.47 1.16
N LYS A 91 0.91 -11.03 2.35
CA LYS A 91 0.62 -12.43 2.67
C LYS A 91 -0.82 -12.67 3.13
N ILE A 92 -1.64 -11.62 3.27
CA ILE A 92 -3.02 -11.73 3.72
C ILE A 92 -3.93 -11.46 2.52
N THR A 93 -4.07 -12.46 1.67
CA THR A 93 -4.95 -12.44 0.50
C THR A 93 -5.92 -13.60 0.56
N PHE A 94 -7.06 -13.46 -0.10
CA PHE A 94 -8.17 -14.41 -0.06
C PHE A 94 -8.52 -14.92 -1.46
N ASP A 95 -9.20 -16.07 -1.50
CA ASP A 95 -9.82 -16.60 -2.71
C ASP A 95 -8.82 -16.87 -3.87
N GLY A 96 -7.56 -17.17 -3.55
CA GLY A 96 -6.51 -17.44 -4.53
C GLY A 96 -5.92 -16.19 -5.21
N VAL A 97 -6.28 -15.00 -4.74
CA VAL A 97 -5.68 -13.75 -5.24
C VAL A 97 -4.24 -13.62 -4.73
N GLU A 98 -3.32 -13.25 -5.61
CA GLU A 98 -1.91 -13.03 -5.28
C GLU A 98 -1.56 -11.55 -5.37
N ALA A 99 -0.89 -11.04 -4.32
CA ALA A 99 -0.35 -9.69 -4.35
C ALA A 99 0.91 -9.62 -5.21
N VAL A 100 0.94 -8.68 -6.13
CA VAL A 100 2.00 -8.52 -7.14
C VAL A 100 3.22 -7.82 -6.52
N ASN A 101 4.42 -8.23 -6.93
CA ASN A 101 5.65 -7.55 -6.57
C ASN A 101 5.98 -6.49 -7.63
N ILE A 102 5.93 -5.21 -7.29
CA ILE A 102 6.21 -4.12 -8.23
C ILE A 102 7.65 -4.09 -8.73
N LEU A 103 8.60 -4.68 -7.97
CA LEU A 103 10.00 -4.79 -8.41
C LEU A 103 10.16 -5.62 -9.70
N GLU A 104 9.15 -6.44 -10.05
CA GLU A 104 9.13 -7.19 -11.31
C GLU A 104 8.63 -6.37 -12.51
N LEU A 105 8.01 -5.20 -12.26
CA LEU A 105 7.27 -4.46 -13.27
C LEU A 105 7.89 -3.11 -13.63
N TYR A 106 8.61 -2.48 -12.69
CA TYR A 106 9.12 -1.14 -12.87
C TYR A 106 10.49 -0.95 -12.22
N GLU A 107 11.47 -0.47 -13.00
CA GLU A 107 12.85 -0.32 -12.52
C GLU A 107 12.99 0.82 -11.48
N ASN A 108 12.26 1.94 -11.62
CA ASN A 108 12.27 3.02 -10.62
C ASN A 108 11.28 2.73 -9.48
N SER A 109 11.43 1.60 -8.81
CA SER A 109 10.52 1.15 -7.76
C SER A 109 11.20 0.93 -6.42
N ILE A 110 10.42 1.22 -5.38
CA ILE A 110 10.78 1.07 -3.96
C ILE A 110 9.69 0.23 -3.31
N TYR A 111 10.07 -0.91 -2.77
CA TYR A 111 9.19 -1.82 -2.05
C TYR A 111 9.37 -1.63 -0.55
N ILE A 112 8.27 -1.40 0.17
CA ILE A 112 8.26 -1.22 1.61
C ILE A 112 7.32 -2.26 2.20
N THR A 113 7.75 -2.93 3.26
CA THR A 113 6.89 -3.85 4.00
C THR A 113 7.25 -3.89 5.47
N SER A 114 6.37 -4.46 6.28
CA SER A 114 6.62 -4.70 7.69
C SER A 114 6.10 -6.07 8.12
N HIS A 115 6.64 -6.58 9.20
CA HIS A 115 6.20 -7.80 9.83
C HIS A 115 5.12 -7.58 10.90
N SER A 116 4.52 -6.40 10.89
CA SER A 116 3.43 -6.04 11.81
C SER A 116 2.15 -6.83 11.57
N LYS A 117 1.91 -7.25 10.31
CA LYS A 117 0.64 -7.86 9.89
C LYS A 117 0.80 -9.31 9.48
N ASP A 118 1.78 -9.60 8.63
CA ASP A 118 2.00 -10.92 8.04
C ASP A 118 2.33 -12.03 9.07
N ILE A 119 3.05 -11.68 10.14
CA ILE A 119 3.40 -12.59 11.25
C ILE A 119 2.98 -12.04 12.62
N ALA A 120 2.09 -11.05 12.66
CA ALA A 120 1.50 -10.47 13.88
C ALA A 120 2.52 -9.96 14.91
N LEU A 121 3.58 -9.27 14.46
CA LEU A 121 4.61 -8.67 15.31
C LEU A 121 4.60 -7.12 15.27
N PRO A 122 3.45 -6.44 15.50
CA PRO A 122 3.39 -4.97 15.39
C PRO A 122 4.21 -4.26 16.46
N GLY A 123 4.37 -4.86 17.65
CA GLY A 123 5.14 -4.30 18.77
C GLY A 123 6.64 -4.33 18.55
N GLU A 124 7.13 -5.22 17.70
CA GLU A 124 8.57 -5.41 17.48
C GLU A 124 9.18 -4.40 16.51
N ARG A 125 8.36 -3.55 15.88
CA ARG A 125 8.79 -2.43 15.03
C ARG A 125 9.81 -2.85 13.96
N ILE A 126 9.54 -3.93 13.23
CA ILE A 126 10.45 -4.46 12.21
C ILE A 126 9.78 -4.52 10.84
N GLY A 127 10.51 -4.10 9.84
CA GLY A 127 10.17 -4.15 8.42
C GLY A 127 11.43 -3.95 7.59
N PHE A 128 11.26 -3.79 6.30
CA PHE A 128 12.38 -3.47 5.41
C PHE A 128 11.94 -2.66 4.20
N VAL A 129 12.90 -2.01 3.58
CA VAL A 129 12.78 -1.32 2.30
C VAL A 129 13.71 -2.00 1.31
N ALA A 130 13.24 -2.24 0.11
CA ALA A 130 14.04 -2.73 -1.01
C ALA A 130 13.91 -1.75 -2.19
N VAL A 131 15.05 -1.35 -2.74
CA VAL A 131 15.12 -0.53 -3.96
C VAL A 131 15.47 -1.46 -5.11
N HIS A 132 14.80 -1.32 -6.25
CA HIS A 132 15.13 -2.10 -7.43
C HIS A 132 16.60 -1.84 -7.85
N PRO A 133 17.41 -2.87 -8.17
CA PRO A 133 18.84 -2.70 -8.41
C PRO A 133 19.18 -1.84 -9.65
N LYS A 134 18.26 -1.72 -10.60
CA LYS A 134 18.38 -0.84 -11.77
C LYS A 134 17.66 0.50 -11.60
N CYS A 135 17.20 0.82 -10.38
CA CYS A 135 16.57 2.09 -10.10
C CYS A 135 17.54 3.24 -10.40
N GLU A 136 17.03 4.29 -11.02
CA GLU A 136 17.82 5.49 -11.27
C GLU A 136 18.37 6.04 -9.94
N ASP A 137 19.67 6.26 -9.90
CA ASP A 137 20.38 6.74 -8.72
C ASP A 137 20.21 5.85 -7.45
N ALA A 138 20.09 4.52 -7.65
CA ALA A 138 19.84 3.56 -6.56
C ALA A 138 20.82 3.70 -5.39
N GLY A 139 22.10 4.02 -5.65
CA GLY A 139 23.12 4.19 -4.63
C GLY A 139 22.84 5.35 -3.69
N ASN A 140 22.56 6.53 -4.23
CA ASN A 140 22.25 7.73 -3.43
C ASN A 140 20.87 7.59 -2.76
N LEU A 141 19.90 6.95 -3.44
CA LEU A 141 18.60 6.67 -2.87
C LEU A 141 18.71 5.77 -1.63
N MET A 142 19.50 4.69 -1.70
CA MET A 142 19.76 3.81 -0.56
C MET A 142 20.49 4.55 0.57
N ALA A 143 21.50 5.35 0.25
CA ALA A 143 22.21 6.17 1.24
C ALA A 143 21.26 7.16 1.93
N GLY A 144 20.37 7.81 1.15
CA GLY A 144 19.35 8.70 1.67
C GLY A 144 18.35 8.01 2.59
N LEU A 145 17.88 6.81 2.24
CA LEU A 145 16.98 6.01 3.06
C LEU A 145 17.65 5.61 4.40
N ILE A 146 18.92 5.16 4.37
CA ILE A 146 19.69 4.82 5.57
C ILE A 146 19.89 6.06 6.44
N PHE A 147 20.26 7.20 5.84
CA PHE A 147 20.44 8.45 6.55
C PHE A 147 19.13 8.93 7.19
N SER A 148 18.03 8.94 6.44
CA SER A 148 16.71 9.34 6.93
C SER A 148 16.26 8.47 8.11
N ASN A 149 16.39 7.15 7.99
CA ASN A 149 16.07 6.22 9.07
C ASN A 149 16.89 6.51 10.34
N ARG A 150 18.15 6.90 10.17
CA ARG A 150 19.03 7.23 11.28
C ARG A 150 18.66 8.55 11.96
N VAL A 151 18.44 9.62 11.19
CA VAL A 151 18.10 10.95 11.76
C VAL A 151 16.72 11.02 12.37
N LEU A 152 15.80 10.18 11.89
CA LEU A 152 14.47 10.01 12.48
C LEU A 152 14.49 9.21 13.80
N GLY A 153 15.64 8.68 14.20
CA GLY A 153 15.83 8.00 15.47
C GLY A 153 15.57 6.50 15.46
N PHE A 154 15.19 5.91 14.33
CA PHE A 154 14.91 4.47 14.25
C PHE A 154 16.16 3.63 14.10
N VAL A 155 17.15 4.08 13.35
CA VAL A 155 18.45 3.48 13.06
C VAL A 155 18.35 2.07 12.48
N ASN A 156 17.99 1.07 13.29
CA ASN A 156 17.79 -0.33 12.89
C ASN A 156 16.75 -1.00 13.78
N ALA A 157 16.09 -2.03 13.27
CA ALA A 157 15.34 -2.94 14.11
C ALA A 157 16.27 -3.68 15.11
N PRO A 158 15.78 -4.05 16.31
CA PRO A 158 16.61 -4.76 17.31
C PRO A 158 17.19 -6.06 16.75
N ALA A 159 18.50 -6.32 17.01
CA ALA A 159 19.21 -7.46 16.43
C ALA A 159 18.59 -8.82 16.80
N LEU A 160 18.03 -8.95 18.01
CA LEU A 160 17.33 -10.16 18.44
C LEU A 160 16.13 -10.44 17.50
N ILE A 161 15.30 -9.42 17.25
CA ILE A 161 14.11 -9.56 16.42
C ILE A 161 14.47 -9.82 14.96
N GLN A 162 15.54 -9.21 14.44
CA GLN A 162 16.04 -9.55 13.09
C GLN A 162 16.37 -11.05 12.97
N ARG A 163 16.99 -11.65 14.01
CA ARG A 163 17.30 -13.08 14.02
C ARG A 163 16.05 -13.94 14.15
N VAL A 164 15.07 -13.52 14.95
CA VAL A 164 13.76 -14.23 15.05
C VAL A 164 13.08 -14.21 13.68
N VAL A 165 12.93 -13.04 13.05
CA VAL A 165 12.28 -12.89 11.75
C VAL A 165 12.99 -13.72 10.67
N LYS A 166 14.33 -13.79 10.68
CA LYS A 166 15.09 -14.66 9.76
C LYS A 166 14.61 -16.12 9.80
N ASN A 167 14.26 -16.63 11.00
CA ASN A 167 13.87 -18.02 11.18
C ASN A 167 12.38 -18.29 10.89
N VAL A 168 11.54 -17.23 10.78
CA VAL A 168 10.10 -17.34 10.55
C VAL A 168 9.65 -16.75 9.21
N GLN A 169 10.55 -16.60 8.23
CA GLN A 169 10.24 -16.00 6.93
C GLN A 169 9.11 -16.72 6.17
N GLY A 170 8.98 -18.02 6.31
CA GLY A 170 7.91 -18.80 5.69
C GLY A 170 6.58 -18.82 6.46
N VAL A 171 6.55 -18.21 7.66
CA VAL A 171 5.36 -18.20 8.50
C VAL A 171 4.46 -17.02 8.14
N THR A 172 3.16 -17.22 8.30
CA THR A 172 2.16 -16.14 8.23
C THR A 172 1.06 -16.39 9.25
N VAL A 173 0.26 -15.37 9.51
CA VAL A 173 -0.97 -15.49 10.31
C VAL A 173 -1.93 -16.50 9.67
N ASP A 174 -2.89 -16.98 10.43
CA ASP A 174 -3.94 -17.88 9.91
C ASP A 174 -4.89 -17.09 8.97
N VAL A 175 -4.55 -17.07 7.70
CA VAL A 175 -5.32 -16.39 6.64
C VAL A 175 -6.72 -16.98 6.52
N ALA A 176 -6.91 -18.28 6.79
CA ALA A 176 -8.22 -18.91 6.72
C ALA A 176 -9.19 -18.36 7.78
N GLN A 177 -8.70 -18.06 8.99
CA GLN A 177 -9.51 -17.37 9.99
C GLN A 177 -9.90 -15.94 9.59
N TYR A 178 -8.97 -15.18 8.99
CA TYR A 178 -9.31 -13.85 8.46
C TYR A 178 -10.33 -13.94 7.34
N LYS A 179 -10.19 -14.91 6.44
CA LYS A 179 -11.16 -15.17 5.38
C LYS A 179 -12.54 -15.48 5.95
N LYS A 180 -12.63 -16.36 6.96
CA LYS A 180 -13.90 -16.70 7.61
C LYS A 180 -14.59 -15.47 8.22
N LYS A 181 -13.82 -14.62 8.90
CA LYS A 181 -14.34 -13.36 9.48
C LYS A 181 -14.80 -12.40 8.38
N ARG A 182 -14.00 -12.23 7.31
CA ARG A 182 -14.36 -11.42 6.15
C ARG A 182 -15.66 -11.90 5.51
N ASP A 183 -15.77 -13.19 5.23
CA ASP A 183 -16.95 -13.77 4.57
C ASP A 183 -18.21 -13.59 5.42
N PHE A 184 -18.11 -13.79 6.73
CA PHE A 184 -19.21 -13.56 7.67
C PHE A 184 -19.64 -12.09 7.67
N LEU A 185 -18.73 -11.16 7.91
CA LEU A 185 -19.06 -9.74 8.00
C LEU A 185 -19.54 -9.17 6.66
N TYR A 186 -18.90 -9.55 5.55
CA TYR A 186 -19.32 -9.16 4.22
C TYR A 186 -20.76 -9.64 3.94
N GLY A 187 -21.06 -10.90 4.23
CA GLY A 187 -22.39 -11.47 4.04
C GLY A 187 -23.46 -10.77 4.88
N GLU A 188 -23.18 -10.50 6.17
CA GLU A 188 -24.12 -9.81 7.05
C GLU A 188 -24.35 -8.36 6.66
N LEU A 189 -23.28 -7.61 6.34
CA LEU A 189 -23.41 -6.22 5.89
C LEU A 189 -24.23 -6.13 4.60
N THR A 190 -23.93 -6.99 3.63
CA THR A 190 -24.69 -7.05 2.37
C THR A 190 -26.17 -7.43 2.62
N ARG A 191 -26.42 -8.41 3.52
CA ARG A 191 -27.78 -8.87 3.86
C ARG A 191 -28.62 -7.73 4.48
N ILE A 192 -28.04 -6.85 5.26
CA ILE A 192 -28.75 -5.71 5.87
C ILE A 192 -28.75 -4.46 5.00
N GLY A 193 -28.22 -4.54 3.77
CA GLY A 193 -28.34 -3.51 2.74
C GLY A 193 -27.18 -2.54 2.59
N TYR A 194 -26.01 -2.81 3.20
CA TYR A 194 -24.81 -2.01 2.92
C TYR A 194 -24.25 -2.30 1.52
N ASP A 195 -23.81 -1.26 0.86
CA ASP A 195 -22.99 -1.34 -0.34
C ASP A 195 -21.52 -1.52 0.09
N VAL A 196 -20.96 -2.69 -0.23
CA VAL A 196 -19.61 -3.10 0.20
C VAL A 196 -18.90 -3.80 -0.93
N VAL A 197 -17.75 -3.29 -1.34
CA VAL A 197 -16.84 -4.03 -2.21
C VAL A 197 -16.22 -5.18 -1.41
N LYS A 198 -16.28 -6.40 -1.97
CA LYS A 198 -15.76 -7.58 -1.28
C LYS A 198 -14.23 -7.53 -1.20
N PRO A 199 -13.63 -7.48 0.00
CA PRO A 199 -12.18 -7.43 0.13
C PRO A 199 -11.49 -8.69 -0.39
N GLN A 200 -10.41 -8.51 -1.13
CA GLN A 200 -9.56 -9.57 -1.67
C GLN A 200 -8.34 -9.86 -0.78
N GLY A 201 -8.02 -8.94 0.14
CA GLY A 201 -6.91 -9.06 1.06
C GLY A 201 -7.00 -8.10 2.24
N ALA A 202 -5.91 -7.98 3.01
CA ALA A 202 -5.84 -7.28 4.27
C ALA A 202 -6.87 -7.80 5.31
N PHE A 203 -7.33 -6.97 6.23
CA PHE A 203 -8.36 -7.32 7.21
C PHE A 203 -9.34 -6.16 7.46
N TYR A 204 -9.63 -5.42 6.39
CA TYR A 204 -10.57 -4.30 6.41
C TYR A 204 -11.82 -4.64 5.60
N LEU A 205 -12.93 -4.06 6.04
CA LEU A 205 -14.15 -3.91 5.26
C LEU A 205 -14.44 -2.41 5.19
N PHE A 206 -14.77 -1.94 4.00
CA PHE A 206 -14.98 -0.52 3.75
C PHE A 206 -16.37 -0.29 3.13
N PRO A 207 -17.43 -0.41 3.96
CA PRO A 207 -18.80 -0.19 3.50
C PRO A 207 -19.06 1.28 3.21
N LYS A 208 -19.88 1.57 2.21
CA LYS A 208 -20.39 2.90 1.95
C LYS A 208 -21.34 3.33 3.09
N SER A 209 -21.21 4.57 3.54
CA SER A 209 -22.15 5.13 4.50
C SER A 209 -23.57 5.13 3.91
N PRO A 210 -24.59 4.71 4.68
CA PRO A 210 -25.98 4.74 4.21
C PRO A 210 -26.58 6.16 4.20
N ILE A 211 -25.87 7.15 4.72
CA ILE A 211 -26.24 8.57 4.67
C ILE A 211 -25.07 9.39 4.12
N ASP A 212 -25.37 10.55 3.54
CA ASP A 212 -24.36 11.40 2.88
C ASP A 212 -23.29 11.95 3.84
N ASP A 213 -23.66 12.19 5.12
CA ASP A 213 -22.72 12.60 6.17
C ASP A 213 -22.18 11.36 6.89
N GLU A 214 -21.04 10.84 6.42
CA GLU A 214 -20.38 9.68 7.02
C GLU A 214 -19.88 9.97 8.45
N VAL A 215 -19.54 11.21 8.78
CA VAL A 215 -19.09 11.59 10.13
C VAL A 215 -20.27 11.56 11.11
N GLU A 216 -21.44 12.06 10.70
CA GLU A 216 -22.66 11.93 11.49
C GLU A 216 -23.06 10.47 11.68
N PHE A 217 -22.93 9.66 10.61
CA PHE A 217 -23.21 8.23 10.70
C PHE A 217 -22.32 7.53 11.73
N VAL A 218 -21.02 7.75 11.67
CA VAL A 218 -20.06 7.14 12.62
C VAL A 218 -20.36 7.59 14.06
N LYS A 219 -20.70 8.87 14.27
CA LYS A 219 -21.09 9.38 15.60
C LYS A 219 -22.36 8.73 16.14
N LYS A 220 -23.30 8.34 15.27
CA LYS A 220 -24.52 7.62 15.69
C LYS A 220 -24.26 6.16 16.03
N LEU A 221 -23.18 5.56 15.50
CA LEU A 221 -22.80 4.18 15.80
C LEU A 221 -21.97 4.06 17.09
N ALA A 222 -21.31 5.12 17.52
CA ALA A 222 -20.47 5.18 18.73
C ALA A 222 -21.28 5.46 20.01
#